data_c03f22578392b719ea45fbeda7639a54
#
_entry.id   c03f22578392b719ea45fbeda7639a54
#
_cell.length_a   1.000
_cell.length_b   1.000
_cell.length_c   1.000
_cell.angle_alpha   90.00
_cell.angle_beta   90.00
_cell.angle_gamma   90.00
#
_symmetry.space_group_name_H-M   'P 1'
#
loop_
_entity.id
_entity.type
_entity.pdbx_description
1 polymer ?
#
loop_
_entity_poly.entity_id
_entity_poly.type
_entity_poly.pdbx_seq_one_letter_code
_entity_poly.pdbx_strand_id
1 'polypeptide(L)'
;KSSYTSDSKYLAVITNNGLWIKDIVDDKILMINASQIDQNFILNGYISEFNENFEIIRNIKSKKIDVSKPEWIIYNAEVFKQNFKENYDMLFLKTNFDYSIIQSLFSNLSSLSLIELVETRDNYKKLNYSLTDVNLQLLKLFSYPFYLVLMTLISSIIMLNTKNISNKYVKVTIGLFTSVTVYYIYNYFYVL
;
A
#
# COMPACT_ATOMS: atom_id res chain seq x y z
N LYS A 1 0.44 -19.02 -0.91
CA LYS A 1 1.67 -19.56 -0.26
C LYS A 1 2.81 -18.63 -0.62
N SER A 2 3.08 -17.63 0.19
CA SER A 2 4.26 -16.79 0.04
C SER A 2 5.45 -17.54 0.66
N SER A 3 6.44 -17.87 -0.16
CA SER A 3 7.73 -18.36 0.29
C SER A 3 8.49 -17.21 0.94
N TYR A 4 8.55 -17.20 2.26
CA TYR A 4 9.37 -16.26 3.02
C TYR A 4 10.83 -16.67 2.92
N THR A 5 11.69 -15.77 2.43
CA THR A 5 13.13 -15.91 2.56
C THR A 5 13.54 -15.46 3.96
N SER A 6 14.31 -16.28 4.67
CA SER A 6 14.70 -16.12 6.08
C SER A 6 15.59 -14.92 6.40
N ASP A 7 15.98 -14.11 5.42
CA ASP A 7 16.97 -13.04 5.58
C ASP A 7 16.39 -11.62 5.67
N SER A 8 15.06 -11.44 5.64
CA SER A 8 14.48 -10.10 5.74
C SER A 8 14.40 -9.64 7.18
N LYS A 9 15.15 -8.58 7.52
CA LYS A 9 15.13 -7.94 8.84
C LYS A 9 13.77 -7.36 9.22
N TYR A 10 12.91 -7.09 8.23
CA TYR A 10 11.58 -6.51 8.44
C TYR A 10 10.59 -7.04 7.41
N LEU A 11 9.33 -7.12 7.79
CA LEU A 11 8.21 -7.55 6.98
C LEU A 11 6.97 -6.76 7.37
N ALA A 12 6.23 -6.25 6.39
CA ALA A 12 4.94 -5.62 6.63
C ALA A 12 3.82 -6.42 5.95
N VAL A 13 2.71 -6.62 6.64
CA VAL A 13 1.53 -7.32 6.12
C VAL A 13 0.28 -6.55 6.50
N ILE A 14 -0.53 -6.18 5.50
CA ILE A 14 -1.85 -5.59 5.73
C ILE A 14 -2.88 -6.72 5.76
N THR A 15 -3.71 -6.71 6.80
CA THR A 15 -4.82 -7.64 6.96
C THR A 15 -6.12 -6.87 7.19
N ASN A 16 -7.27 -7.55 7.13
CA ASN A 16 -8.57 -6.94 7.41
C ASN A 16 -8.66 -6.34 8.83
N ASN A 17 -7.77 -6.73 9.74
CA ASN A 17 -7.73 -6.28 11.13
C ASN A 17 -6.65 -5.21 11.38
N GLY A 18 -6.03 -4.66 10.34
CA GLY A 18 -5.01 -3.62 10.42
C GLY A 18 -3.68 -4.00 9.81
N LEU A 19 -2.69 -3.13 9.99
CA LEU A 19 -1.32 -3.33 9.55
C LEU A 19 -0.54 -4.10 10.61
N TRP A 20 0.15 -5.15 10.17
CA TRP A 20 1.13 -5.89 10.97
C TRP A 20 2.52 -5.64 10.43
N ILE A 21 3.39 -5.16 11.29
CA ILE A 21 4.80 -4.92 10.96
C ILE A 21 5.64 -5.84 11.85
N LYS A 22 6.55 -6.59 11.22
CA LYS A 22 7.63 -7.30 11.91
C LYS A 22 8.90 -6.49 11.70
N ASP A 23 9.55 -6.11 12.77
CA ASP A 23 10.82 -5.41 12.78
C ASP A 23 11.83 -6.16 13.66
N ILE A 24 13.09 -6.17 13.29
CA ILE A 24 14.16 -6.77 14.10
C ILE A 24 15.13 -5.65 14.45
N VAL A 25 15.13 -5.28 15.73
CA VAL A 25 15.96 -4.21 16.28
C VAL A 25 16.72 -4.76 17.48
N ASP A 26 18.04 -4.66 17.45
CA ASP A 26 18.92 -5.06 18.57
C ASP A 26 18.59 -6.50 19.08
N ASP A 27 18.49 -7.48 18.14
CA ASP A 27 18.17 -8.90 18.38
C ASP A 27 16.78 -9.17 18.97
N LYS A 28 15.91 -8.18 18.94
CA LYS A 28 14.51 -8.30 19.34
C LYS A 28 13.60 -8.23 18.14
N ILE A 29 12.54 -9.04 18.16
CA ILE A 29 11.52 -9.04 17.14
C ILE A 29 10.34 -8.22 17.65
N LEU A 30 10.01 -7.15 16.92
CA LEU A 30 8.84 -6.31 17.20
C LEU A 30 7.72 -6.70 16.24
N MET A 31 6.57 -7.06 16.78
CA MET A 31 5.33 -7.19 16.01
C MET A 31 4.41 -6.04 16.36
N ILE A 32 4.15 -5.20 15.38
CA ILE A 32 3.38 -3.97 15.56
C ILE A 32 2.06 -4.12 14.82
N ASN A 33 0.97 -3.95 15.53
CA ASN A 33 -0.36 -3.84 14.95
C ASN A 33 -0.86 -2.41 15.08
N ALA A 34 -1.29 -1.85 13.94
CA ALA A 34 -1.82 -0.50 13.86
C ALA A 34 -3.20 -0.53 13.21
N SER A 35 -4.20 0.04 13.85
CA SER A 35 -5.54 0.11 13.28
C SER A 35 -5.74 1.28 12.33
N GLN A 36 -5.09 2.40 12.59
CA GLN A 36 -5.21 3.62 11.80
C GLN A 36 -3.96 4.49 11.95
N ILE A 37 -3.62 5.22 10.88
CA ILE A 37 -2.64 6.31 10.90
C ILE A 37 -3.35 7.62 10.65
N ASP A 38 -3.02 8.61 11.48
CA ASP A 38 -3.44 10.00 11.33
C ASP A 38 -2.22 10.90 11.35
N GLN A 39 -1.89 11.48 10.21
CA GLN A 39 -0.64 12.22 10.00
C GLN A 39 0.58 11.41 10.48
N ASN A 40 1.32 11.91 11.46
CA ASN A 40 2.52 11.28 12.00
C ASN A 40 2.24 10.34 13.19
N PHE A 41 0.96 10.02 13.45
CA PHE A 41 0.58 9.25 14.62
C PHE A 41 -0.09 7.93 14.23
N ILE A 42 0.31 6.86 14.90
CA ILE A 42 -0.43 5.60 14.91
C ILE A 42 -1.47 5.69 16.04
N LEU A 43 -2.72 5.40 15.69
CA LEU A 43 -3.82 5.35 16.64
C LEU A 43 -4.15 3.90 17.00
N ASN A 44 -4.39 3.69 18.32
CA ASN A 44 -4.72 2.38 18.89
C ASN A 44 -3.70 1.30 18.50
N GLY A 45 -2.41 1.61 18.72
CA GLY A 45 -1.30 0.70 18.44
C GLY A 45 -1.16 -0.37 19.51
N TYR A 46 -0.78 -1.57 19.07
CA TYR A 46 -0.40 -2.69 19.92
C TYR A 46 0.94 -3.24 19.43
N ILE A 47 1.92 -3.30 20.33
CA ILE A 47 3.27 -3.73 20.01
C ILE A 47 3.63 -4.92 20.90
N SER A 48 4.01 -6.02 20.29
CA SER A 48 4.55 -7.19 20.98
C SER A 48 6.06 -7.29 20.72
N GLU A 49 6.83 -7.36 21.77
CA GLU A 49 8.27 -7.52 21.72
C GLU A 49 8.64 -8.96 22.10
N PHE A 50 9.40 -9.63 21.23
CA PHE A 50 9.84 -11.00 21.40
C PHE A 50 11.36 -11.07 21.45
N ASN A 51 11.90 -12.11 22.09
CA ASN A 51 13.29 -12.48 21.99
C ASN A 51 13.55 -13.29 20.69
N GLU A 52 14.81 -13.68 20.46
CA GLU A 52 15.21 -14.50 19.31
C GLU A 52 14.49 -15.86 19.27
N ASN A 53 14.06 -16.40 20.40
CA ASN A 53 13.34 -17.67 20.52
C ASN A 53 11.82 -17.52 20.32
N PHE A 54 11.34 -16.33 19.91
CA PHE A 54 9.90 -16.01 19.78
C PHE A 54 9.10 -16.07 21.09
N GLU A 55 9.76 -15.90 22.23
CA GLU A 55 9.07 -15.76 23.52
C GLU A 55 8.75 -14.28 23.76
N ILE A 56 7.53 -14.01 24.25
CA ILE A 56 7.06 -12.66 24.52
C ILE A 56 7.84 -12.05 25.69
N ILE A 57 8.56 -10.96 25.46
CA ILE A 57 9.23 -10.18 26.50
C ILE A 57 8.21 -9.24 27.14
N ARG A 58 7.47 -8.48 26.33
CA ARG A 58 6.44 -7.54 26.78
C ARG A 58 5.46 -7.21 25.67
N ASN A 59 4.28 -6.80 26.06
CA ASN A 59 3.27 -6.22 25.17
C ASN A 59 3.03 -4.78 25.57
N ILE A 60 2.95 -3.89 24.59
CA ILE A 60 2.75 -2.45 24.79
C ILE A 60 1.47 -2.06 24.05
N LYS A 61 0.54 -1.45 24.77
CA LYS A 61 -0.69 -0.91 24.20
C LYS A 61 -0.70 0.61 24.40
N SER A 62 -1.06 1.33 23.35
CA SER A 62 -1.20 2.78 23.43
C SER A 62 -2.29 3.28 22.48
N LYS A 63 -2.92 4.38 22.87
CA LYS A 63 -3.89 5.07 22.02
C LYS A 63 -3.22 5.95 20.97
N LYS A 64 -1.98 6.41 21.23
CA LYS A 64 -1.27 7.34 20.36
C LYS A 64 0.23 7.09 20.39
N ILE A 65 0.81 6.87 19.20
CA ILE A 65 2.25 6.62 19.02
C ILE A 65 2.74 7.61 17.96
N ASP A 66 3.75 8.39 18.27
CA ASP A 66 4.42 9.29 17.33
C ASP A 66 5.49 8.50 16.56
N VAL A 67 5.35 8.46 15.24
CA VAL A 67 6.23 7.74 14.32
C VAL A 67 7.02 8.65 13.40
N SER A 68 7.09 9.94 13.72
CA SER A 68 7.80 10.95 12.92
C SER A 68 9.28 10.65 12.75
N LYS A 69 9.87 9.93 13.70
CA LYS A 69 11.29 9.57 13.74
C LYS A 69 11.46 8.07 13.92
N PRO A 70 12.62 7.49 13.60
CA PRO A 70 12.93 6.09 13.87
C PRO A 70 12.88 5.71 15.35
N GLU A 71 13.00 6.68 16.26
CA GLU A 71 12.72 6.51 17.67
C GLU A 71 11.30 6.95 17.98
N TRP A 72 10.40 5.98 18.08
CA TRP A 72 8.98 6.23 18.32
C TRP A 72 8.70 6.65 19.75
N ILE A 73 7.79 7.60 19.91
CA ILE A 73 7.32 8.04 21.22
C ILE A 73 5.92 7.48 21.44
N ILE A 74 5.79 6.61 22.42
CA ILE A 74 4.53 5.97 22.79
C ILE A 74 3.95 6.72 23.98
N TYR A 75 2.81 7.39 23.76
CA TYR A 75 2.13 8.16 24.80
C TYR A 75 1.17 7.28 25.59
N ASN A 76 1.14 7.49 26.94
CA ASN A 76 0.28 6.73 27.85
C ASN A 76 0.36 5.22 27.59
N ALA A 77 1.58 4.70 27.61
CA ALA A 77 1.85 3.30 27.29
C ALA A 77 1.43 2.38 28.44
N GLU A 78 0.59 1.43 28.15
CA GLU A 78 0.29 0.30 29.05
C GLU A 78 1.20 -0.87 28.67
N VAL A 79 2.15 -1.20 29.52
CA VAL A 79 3.13 -2.28 29.30
C VAL A 79 2.75 -3.48 30.13
N PHE A 80 2.57 -4.61 29.46
CA PHE A 80 2.25 -5.89 30.08
C PHE A 80 3.48 -6.79 30.00
N LYS A 81 4.03 -7.18 31.14
CA LYS A 81 5.13 -8.13 31.28
C LYS A 81 4.65 -9.31 32.12
N GLN A 82 4.59 -10.51 31.53
CA GLN A 82 4.15 -11.74 32.21
C GLN A 82 2.92 -11.52 33.11
N ASN A 83 3.10 -11.15 34.38
CA ASN A 83 2.01 -10.97 35.37
C ASN A 83 1.89 -9.53 35.88
N PHE A 84 2.64 -8.58 35.35
CA PHE A 84 2.63 -7.18 35.82
C PHE A 84 2.18 -6.24 34.72
N LYS A 85 1.36 -5.25 35.12
CA LYS A 85 0.97 -4.14 34.28
C LYS A 85 1.63 -2.87 34.79
N GLU A 86 2.40 -2.19 33.95
CA GLU A 86 3.05 -0.92 34.23
C GLU A 86 2.48 0.13 33.27
N ASN A 87 2.28 1.36 33.77
CA ASN A 87 1.84 2.47 32.96
C ASN A 87 2.98 3.49 32.87
N TYR A 88 3.27 3.97 31.67
CA TYR A 88 4.28 4.98 31.41
C TYR A 88 3.62 6.14 30.66
N ASP A 89 3.88 7.36 31.09
CA ASP A 89 3.38 8.57 30.39
C ASP A 89 4.00 8.67 29.00
N MET A 90 5.29 8.37 28.90
CA MET A 90 6.06 8.31 27.65
C MET A 90 7.01 7.12 27.66
N LEU A 91 7.02 6.35 26.56
CA LEU A 91 7.95 5.26 26.34
C LEU A 91 8.62 5.43 24.97
N PHE A 92 9.93 5.34 24.93
CA PHE A 92 10.71 5.42 23.70
C PHE A 92 10.94 4.02 23.15
N LEU A 93 10.69 3.82 21.87
CA LEU A 93 10.90 2.57 21.17
C LEU A 93 11.69 2.81 19.88
N LYS A 94 12.89 2.27 19.80
CA LYS A 94 13.71 2.31 18.59
C LYS A 94 13.16 1.33 17.56
N THR A 95 12.96 1.78 16.32
CA THR A 95 12.50 0.97 15.21
C THR A 95 13.30 1.29 13.95
N ASN A 96 13.20 0.43 12.93
CA ASN A 96 13.77 0.68 11.59
C ASN A 96 12.76 1.37 10.66
N PHE A 97 11.56 1.69 11.16
CA PHE A 97 10.50 2.32 10.40
C PHE A 97 10.42 3.81 10.74
N ASP A 98 10.42 4.63 9.71
CA ASP A 98 10.07 6.05 9.80
C ASP A 98 8.67 6.30 9.26
N TYR A 99 8.20 7.54 9.42
CA TYR A 99 6.87 7.95 8.96
C TYR A 99 6.66 7.72 7.46
N SER A 100 7.67 7.99 6.63
CA SER A 100 7.56 7.88 5.17
C SER A 100 7.29 6.43 4.73
N ILE A 101 7.97 5.49 5.35
CA ILE A 101 7.79 4.06 5.11
C ILE A 101 6.39 3.61 5.53
N ILE A 102 5.96 4.01 6.73
CA ILE A 102 4.64 3.65 7.25
C ILE A 102 3.52 4.26 6.40
N GLN A 103 3.65 5.54 6.05
CA GLN A 103 2.68 6.23 5.21
C GLN A 103 2.52 5.53 3.86
N SER A 104 3.61 5.06 3.25
CA SER A 104 3.55 4.33 1.97
C SER A 104 2.71 3.06 2.04
N LEU A 105 2.66 2.39 3.20
CA LEU A 105 1.87 1.17 3.40
C LEU A 105 0.37 1.45 3.52
N PHE A 106 -0.02 2.65 3.99
CA PHE A 106 -1.42 3.05 4.14
C PHE A 106 -1.94 3.89 2.98
N SER A 107 -1.07 4.34 2.07
CA SER A 107 -1.48 5.19 0.97
C SER A 107 -2.35 4.42 -0.03
N ASN A 108 -3.38 5.10 -0.54
CA ASN A 108 -4.16 4.57 -1.65
C ASN A 108 -3.33 4.70 -2.93
N LEU A 109 -2.85 3.58 -3.45
CA LEU A 109 -2.01 3.53 -4.65
C LEU A 109 -2.64 4.20 -5.87
N SER A 110 -3.97 4.23 -5.96
CA SER A 110 -4.67 4.83 -7.09
C SER A 110 -4.67 6.37 -7.08
N SER A 111 -4.38 6.98 -5.94
CA SER A 111 -4.30 8.44 -5.77
C SER A 111 -2.88 8.99 -5.86
N LEU A 112 -1.87 8.12 -5.90
CA LEU A 112 -0.47 8.53 -5.97
C LEU A 112 -0.08 8.97 -7.39
N SER A 113 0.78 9.98 -7.46
CA SER A 113 1.45 10.38 -8.70
C SER A 113 2.46 9.32 -9.14
N LEU A 114 2.93 9.41 -10.37
CA LEU A 114 3.90 8.48 -10.94
C LEU A 114 5.22 8.45 -10.14
N ILE A 115 5.68 9.61 -9.68
CA ILE A 115 6.90 9.74 -8.88
C ILE A 115 6.71 9.07 -7.51
N GLU A 116 5.61 9.37 -6.82
CA GLU A 116 5.28 8.77 -5.53
C GLU A 116 5.09 7.25 -5.61
N LEU A 117 4.54 6.74 -6.72
CA LEU A 117 4.43 5.29 -6.95
C LEU A 117 5.80 4.61 -7.10
N VAL A 118 6.76 5.26 -7.77
CA VAL A 118 8.13 4.72 -7.90
C VAL A 118 8.80 4.70 -6.51
N GLU A 119 8.65 5.74 -5.73
CA GLU A 119 9.17 5.81 -4.36
C GLU A 119 8.51 4.75 -3.45
N THR A 120 7.19 4.63 -3.53
CA THR A 120 6.44 3.59 -2.81
C THR A 120 6.90 2.19 -3.20
N ARG A 121 7.18 1.94 -4.49
CA ARG A 121 7.73 0.68 -4.98
C ARG A 121 9.07 0.36 -4.32
N ASP A 122 9.97 1.33 -4.21
CA ASP A 122 11.27 1.14 -3.58
C ASP A 122 11.14 0.89 -2.07
N ASN A 123 10.21 1.55 -1.40
CA ASN A 123 9.89 1.32 -0.01
C ASN A 123 9.32 -0.10 0.20
N TYR A 124 8.38 -0.54 -0.65
CA TYR A 124 7.83 -1.90 -0.61
C TYR A 124 8.91 -2.96 -0.84
N LYS A 125 9.85 -2.70 -1.76
CA LYS A 125 11.00 -3.59 -2.00
C LYS A 125 11.89 -3.70 -0.78
N LYS A 126 12.20 -2.59 -0.09
CA LYS A 126 12.97 -2.59 1.16
C LYS A 126 12.26 -3.37 2.26
N LEU A 127 10.93 -3.30 2.33
CA LEU A 127 10.11 -3.98 3.32
C LEU A 127 9.81 -5.45 2.97
N ASN A 128 10.32 -5.94 1.84
CA ASN A 128 9.96 -7.25 1.28
C ASN A 128 8.43 -7.44 1.13
N TYR A 129 7.72 -6.33 0.87
CA TYR A 129 6.28 -6.31 0.65
C TYR A 129 5.97 -6.67 -0.81
N SER A 130 4.76 -7.18 -1.07
CA SER A 130 4.33 -7.51 -2.42
C SER A 130 4.34 -6.29 -3.34
N LEU A 131 5.10 -6.38 -4.43
CA LEU A 131 5.19 -5.32 -5.45
C LEU A 131 4.06 -5.40 -6.48
N THR A 132 3.21 -6.41 -6.42
CA THR A 132 2.22 -6.69 -7.46
C THR A 132 1.29 -5.51 -7.68
N ASP A 133 0.70 -4.98 -6.62
CA ASP A 133 -0.29 -3.90 -6.71
C ASP A 133 0.33 -2.59 -7.22
N VAL A 134 1.54 -2.26 -6.74
CA VAL A 134 2.28 -1.06 -7.19
C VAL A 134 2.67 -1.19 -8.66
N ASN A 135 3.16 -2.36 -9.08
CA ASN A 135 3.54 -2.61 -10.47
C ASN A 135 2.32 -2.57 -11.40
N LEU A 136 1.19 -3.11 -10.97
CA LEU A 136 -0.07 -3.03 -11.73
C LEU A 136 -0.52 -1.57 -11.89
N GLN A 137 -0.43 -0.77 -10.84
CA GLN A 137 -0.80 0.65 -10.91
C GLN A 137 0.16 1.45 -11.81
N LEU A 138 1.48 1.18 -11.74
CA LEU A 138 2.47 1.76 -12.65
C LEU A 138 2.20 1.38 -14.11
N LEU A 139 1.91 0.10 -14.36
CA LEU A 139 1.56 -0.39 -15.70
C LEU A 139 0.31 0.30 -16.25
N LYS A 140 -0.71 0.48 -15.41
CA LYS A 140 -1.94 1.18 -15.77
C LYS A 140 -1.66 2.63 -16.18
N LEU A 141 -0.91 3.37 -15.37
CA LEU A 141 -0.55 4.76 -15.64
C LEU A 141 0.28 4.89 -16.93
N PHE A 142 1.22 3.96 -17.14
CA PHE A 142 2.06 3.95 -18.34
C PHE A 142 1.28 3.56 -19.60
N SER A 143 0.32 2.65 -19.48
CA SER A 143 -0.51 2.19 -20.61
C SER A 143 -1.58 3.21 -21.04
N TYR A 144 -1.96 4.13 -20.14
CA TYR A 144 -3.02 5.09 -20.40
C TYR A 144 -2.79 6.00 -21.62
N PRO A 145 -1.60 6.62 -21.82
CA PRO A 145 -1.35 7.42 -23.03
C PRO A 145 -1.42 6.61 -24.31
N PHE A 146 -0.96 5.36 -24.32
CA PHE A 146 -1.08 4.48 -25.49
C PHE A 146 -2.55 4.16 -25.80
N TYR A 147 -3.35 3.92 -24.77
CA TYR A 147 -4.79 3.74 -24.91
C TYR A 147 -5.45 4.96 -25.56
N LEU A 148 -5.10 6.19 -25.15
CA LEU A 148 -5.66 7.41 -25.73
C LEU A 148 -5.29 7.57 -27.22
N VAL A 149 -4.03 7.30 -27.58
CA VAL A 149 -3.58 7.34 -28.99
C VAL A 149 -4.37 6.31 -29.83
N LEU A 150 -4.50 5.09 -29.32
CA LEU A 150 -5.23 4.02 -30.01
C LEU A 150 -6.71 4.38 -30.18
N MET A 151 -7.34 4.95 -29.18
CA MET A 151 -8.73 5.43 -29.27
C MET A 151 -8.93 6.55 -30.29
N THR A 152 -8.00 7.49 -30.38
CA THR A 152 -8.04 8.55 -31.38
C THR A 152 -7.89 8.01 -32.81
N LEU A 153 -7.01 7.02 -33.01
CA LEU A 153 -6.84 6.35 -34.31
C LEU A 153 -8.11 5.58 -34.72
N ILE A 154 -8.69 4.82 -33.80
CA ILE A 154 -9.95 4.08 -34.06
C ILE A 154 -11.07 5.04 -34.41
N SER A 155 -11.23 6.13 -33.64
CA SER A 155 -12.23 7.15 -33.90
C SER A 155 -12.06 7.79 -35.30
N SER A 156 -10.82 8.10 -35.68
CA SER A 156 -10.49 8.65 -37.01
C SER A 156 -10.86 7.68 -38.13
N ILE A 157 -10.50 6.38 -37.97
CA ILE A 157 -10.83 5.34 -38.97
C ILE A 157 -12.35 5.22 -39.14
N ILE A 158 -13.10 5.19 -38.04
CA ILE A 158 -14.57 5.11 -38.08
C ILE A 158 -15.12 6.31 -38.81
N MET A 159 -14.64 7.52 -38.50
CA MET A 159 -15.13 8.75 -39.11
C MET A 159 -14.85 8.80 -40.60
N LEU A 160 -13.69 8.34 -41.06
CA LEU A 160 -13.31 8.29 -42.47
C LEU A 160 -14.08 7.21 -43.24
N ASN A 161 -14.24 6.03 -42.66
CA ASN A 161 -14.84 4.87 -43.32
C ASN A 161 -16.39 5.00 -43.41
N THR A 162 -17.01 5.79 -42.55
CA THR A 162 -18.46 6.00 -42.54
C THR A 162 -18.93 7.15 -43.44
N LYS A 163 -18.09 7.64 -44.37
CA LYS A 163 -18.48 8.72 -45.31
C LYS A 163 -19.73 8.38 -46.10
N ASN A 164 -19.93 7.13 -46.49
CA ASN A 164 -21.07 6.66 -47.28
C ASN A 164 -22.36 6.47 -46.47
N ILE A 165 -22.31 6.55 -45.14
CA ILE A 165 -23.47 6.44 -44.27
C ILE A 165 -24.10 7.81 -44.15
N SER A 166 -25.27 8.03 -44.80
CA SER A 166 -25.99 9.31 -44.81
C SER A 166 -26.58 9.66 -43.42
N ASN A 167 -26.91 8.67 -42.62
CA ASN A 167 -27.58 8.89 -41.34
C ASN A 167 -26.60 9.20 -40.21
N LYS A 168 -26.67 10.43 -39.67
CA LYS A 168 -25.81 10.89 -38.55
C LYS A 168 -25.95 10.05 -37.30
N TYR A 169 -27.15 9.58 -36.99
CA TYR A 169 -27.39 8.75 -35.79
C TYR A 169 -26.68 7.41 -35.86
N VAL A 170 -26.64 6.78 -37.04
CA VAL A 170 -25.92 5.50 -37.22
C VAL A 170 -24.43 5.66 -36.99
N LYS A 171 -23.82 6.78 -37.42
CA LYS A 171 -22.38 7.06 -37.16
C LYS A 171 -22.08 7.17 -35.66
N VAL A 172 -22.91 7.91 -34.95
CA VAL A 172 -22.75 8.10 -33.50
C VAL A 172 -22.91 6.76 -32.77
N THR A 173 -23.90 5.95 -33.16
CA THR A 173 -24.16 4.64 -32.56
C THR A 173 -22.98 3.70 -32.78
N ILE A 174 -22.40 3.64 -33.99
CA ILE A 174 -21.22 2.83 -34.28
C ILE A 174 -20.03 3.27 -33.41
N GLY A 175 -19.76 4.58 -33.31
CA GLY A 175 -18.69 5.13 -32.49
C GLY A 175 -18.85 4.79 -31.01
N LEU A 176 -20.07 4.94 -30.49
CA LEU A 176 -20.40 4.64 -29.10
C LEU A 176 -20.22 3.13 -28.80
N PHE A 177 -20.75 2.27 -29.68
CA PHE A 177 -20.61 0.82 -29.52
C PHE A 177 -19.15 0.38 -29.53
N THR A 178 -18.36 0.90 -30.48
CA THR A 178 -16.91 0.60 -30.56
C THR A 178 -16.17 1.08 -29.31
N SER A 179 -16.49 2.28 -28.82
CA SER A 179 -15.88 2.83 -27.59
C SER A 179 -16.13 1.95 -26.38
N VAL A 180 -17.38 1.52 -26.19
CA VAL A 180 -17.78 0.63 -25.10
C VAL A 180 -17.05 -0.72 -25.20
N THR A 181 -16.98 -1.30 -26.41
CA THR A 181 -16.30 -2.58 -26.65
C THR A 181 -14.80 -2.48 -26.29
N VAL A 182 -14.12 -1.44 -26.75
CA VAL A 182 -12.68 -1.23 -26.45
C VAL A 182 -12.46 -1.01 -24.96
N TYR A 183 -13.37 -0.27 -24.29
CA TYR A 183 -13.30 -0.08 -22.84
C TYR A 183 -13.41 -1.41 -22.07
N TYR A 184 -14.35 -2.29 -22.46
CA TYR A 184 -14.49 -3.60 -21.82
C TYR A 184 -13.29 -4.51 -22.09
N ILE A 185 -12.74 -4.50 -23.29
CA ILE A 185 -11.51 -5.24 -23.62
C ILE A 185 -10.35 -4.75 -22.76
N TYR A 186 -10.16 -3.43 -22.66
CA TYR A 186 -9.11 -2.85 -21.81
C TYR A 186 -9.25 -3.27 -20.34
N ASN A 187 -10.46 -3.18 -19.76
CA ASN A 187 -10.71 -3.61 -18.40
C ASN A 187 -10.51 -5.12 -18.19
N TYR A 188 -10.89 -5.93 -19.16
CA TYR A 188 -10.69 -7.37 -19.09
C TYR A 188 -9.21 -7.75 -18.96
N PHE A 189 -8.35 -7.14 -19.78
CA PHE A 189 -6.90 -7.35 -19.67
C PHE A 189 -6.26 -6.76 -18.41
N TYR A 190 -6.94 -5.83 -17.78
CA TYR A 190 -6.46 -5.23 -16.52
C TYR A 190 -6.79 -6.12 -15.30
N VAL A 191 -7.87 -6.90 -15.36
CA VAL A 191 -8.31 -7.77 -14.25
C VAL A 191 -7.64 -9.15 -14.29
N LEU A 192 -7.15 -9.57 -15.48
CA LEU A 192 -6.36 -10.80 -15.65
C LEU A 192 -4.92 -10.63 -15.14
#